data_c15627639ca4186dad0224c9109eb17e
#
_entry.id   c15627639ca4186dad0224c9109eb17e
#
_cell.length_a   1.000
_cell.length_b   1.000
_cell.length_c   1.000
_cell.angle_alpha   90.00
_cell.angle_beta   90.00
_cell.angle_gamma   90.00
#
_symmetry.space_group_name_H-M   'P 1'
#
loop_
_entity.id
_entity.type
_entity.pdbx_description
1 polymer ?
#
loop_
_entity_poly.entity_id
_entity_poly.type
_entity_poly.pdbx_seq_one_letter_code
_entity_poly.pdbx_strand_id
1 'polypeptide(L)'
;IGVIKVLEEAGIPIDYIAGTSMGAIIGGLYSIGWSTQELDSLVRNQDWMALLSDKIPRRDKLLSEKEITDMYILSVPLSLDKKFSIPSGVLAGQSVLNLLNEMTLGYHDDDLDFDSLPIPFACVAYDMVKGEEQVYRHGNLPLAIRASMSIPGAFAPVIRDSMVLVDGGIYNNFPVDVARDMGADIIIGVDLAAGPHDMEGLTSMMGLIDQITTFLGRDEYTKNLQDVDLYLKPDIKPYNSGSFNPEA
;
A
#
# COMPACT_ATOMS: atom_id res chain seq x y z
N ILE A 1 -4.54 -4.13 11.75
CA ILE A 1 -4.83 -5.48 12.30
C ILE A 1 -5.39 -5.34 13.70
N GLY A 2 -4.70 -4.65 14.64
CA GLY A 2 -5.13 -4.55 16.05
C GLY A 2 -6.55 -4.04 16.24
N VAL A 3 -6.98 -3.01 15.50
CA VAL A 3 -8.36 -2.50 15.57
C VAL A 3 -9.36 -3.54 15.07
N ILE A 4 -9.09 -4.21 13.95
CA ILE A 4 -9.97 -5.26 13.41
C ILE A 4 -10.14 -6.38 14.45
N LYS A 5 -9.05 -6.81 15.08
CA LYS A 5 -9.09 -7.83 16.15
C LYS A 5 -9.99 -7.42 17.33
N VAL A 6 -9.90 -6.16 17.76
CA VAL A 6 -10.75 -5.65 18.86
C VAL A 6 -12.23 -5.62 18.43
N LEU A 7 -12.53 -5.26 17.18
CA LEU A 7 -13.90 -5.28 16.64
C LEU A 7 -14.45 -6.72 16.57
N GLU A 8 -13.64 -7.69 16.12
CA GLU A 8 -14.01 -9.10 16.13
C GLU A 8 -14.30 -9.59 17.56
N GLU A 9 -13.40 -9.31 18.52
CA GLU A 9 -13.56 -9.69 19.93
C GLU A 9 -14.81 -9.05 20.57
N ALA A 10 -15.15 -7.84 20.16
CA ALA A 10 -16.35 -7.13 20.60
C ALA A 10 -17.63 -7.60 19.88
N GLY A 11 -17.52 -8.46 18.87
CA GLY A 11 -18.66 -8.91 18.05
C GLY A 11 -19.26 -7.80 17.18
N ILE A 12 -18.48 -6.80 16.80
CA ILE A 12 -18.91 -5.70 15.93
C ILE A 12 -18.66 -6.14 14.48
N PRO A 13 -19.71 -6.30 13.66
CA PRO A 13 -19.56 -6.67 12.26
C PRO A 13 -18.95 -5.54 11.46
N ILE A 14 -18.18 -5.90 10.43
CA ILE A 14 -17.61 -4.98 9.45
C ILE A 14 -18.27 -5.26 8.12
N ASP A 15 -19.07 -4.32 7.62
CA ASP A 15 -19.87 -4.49 6.38
C ASP A 15 -19.11 -3.94 5.15
N TYR A 16 -18.21 -2.99 5.33
CA TYR A 16 -17.42 -2.35 4.27
C TYR A 16 -16.01 -2.05 4.74
N ILE A 17 -15.05 -2.11 3.83
CA ILE A 17 -13.67 -1.70 4.11
C ILE A 17 -13.19 -0.80 2.98
N ALA A 18 -12.71 0.39 3.35
CA ALA A 18 -11.94 1.26 2.46
C ALA A 18 -10.53 1.44 3.01
N GLY A 19 -9.53 1.40 2.15
CA GLY A 19 -8.14 1.50 2.59
C GLY A 19 -7.21 2.10 1.57
N THR A 20 -6.15 2.75 2.04
CA THR A 20 -5.07 3.30 1.22
C THR A 20 -3.74 2.69 1.67
N SER A 21 -2.87 2.36 0.72
CA SER A 21 -1.51 1.86 0.98
C SER A 21 -1.50 0.62 1.89
N MET A 22 -0.94 0.68 3.08
CA MET A 22 -0.97 -0.42 4.05
C MET A 22 -2.41 -0.80 4.43
N GLY A 23 -3.33 0.17 4.48
CA GLY A 23 -4.75 -0.05 4.69
C GLY A 23 -5.39 -0.88 3.57
N ALA A 24 -4.94 -0.69 2.32
CA ALA A 24 -5.38 -1.50 1.19
C ALA A 24 -4.90 -2.96 1.28
N ILE A 25 -3.66 -3.18 1.73
CA ILE A 25 -3.13 -4.55 1.93
C ILE A 25 -3.94 -5.29 3.00
N ILE A 26 -4.02 -4.73 4.19
CA ILE A 26 -4.67 -5.39 5.33
C ILE A 26 -6.18 -5.50 5.09
N GLY A 27 -6.81 -4.41 4.62
CA GLY A 27 -8.23 -4.38 4.31
C GLY A 27 -8.61 -5.35 3.20
N GLY A 28 -7.86 -5.37 2.11
CA GLY A 28 -8.11 -6.27 0.98
C GLY A 28 -7.97 -7.74 1.34
N LEU A 29 -6.94 -8.11 2.11
CA LEU A 29 -6.78 -9.50 2.56
C LEU A 29 -7.88 -9.92 3.55
N TYR A 30 -8.22 -9.05 4.48
CA TYR A 30 -9.31 -9.31 5.42
C TYR A 30 -10.65 -9.45 4.69
N SER A 31 -10.89 -8.63 3.66
CA SER A 31 -12.13 -8.67 2.85
C SER A 31 -12.35 -9.97 2.10
N ILE A 32 -11.28 -10.70 1.76
CA ILE A 32 -11.35 -12.01 1.12
C ILE A 32 -11.32 -13.19 2.09
N GLY A 33 -11.37 -12.91 3.41
CA GLY A 33 -11.54 -13.91 4.46
C GLY A 33 -10.29 -14.28 5.24
N TRP A 34 -9.18 -13.54 5.13
CA TRP A 34 -8.03 -13.72 6.02
C TRP A 34 -8.42 -13.31 7.46
N SER A 35 -8.15 -14.19 8.41
CA SER A 35 -8.35 -13.88 9.82
C SER A 35 -7.30 -12.92 10.36
N THR A 36 -7.61 -12.22 11.45
CA THR A 36 -6.63 -11.34 12.11
C THR A 36 -5.40 -12.09 12.63
N GLN A 37 -5.52 -13.39 12.97
CA GLN A 37 -4.39 -14.22 13.35
C GLN A 37 -3.47 -14.53 12.15
N GLU A 38 -4.02 -14.82 10.98
CA GLU A 38 -3.24 -15.07 9.76
C GLU A 38 -2.52 -13.80 9.31
N LEU A 39 -3.20 -12.65 9.35
CA LEU A 39 -2.61 -11.35 9.05
C LEU A 39 -1.46 -10.99 10.03
N ASP A 40 -1.64 -11.21 11.34
CA ASP A 40 -0.60 -10.98 12.35
C ASP A 40 0.59 -11.92 12.13
N SER A 41 0.33 -13.20 11.84
CA SER A 41 1.37 -14.18 11.52
C SER A 41 2.15 -13.80 10.27
N LEU A 42 1.46 -13.35 9.20
CA LEU A 42 2.08 -12.88 7.98
C LEU A 42 3.03 -11.71 8.27
N VAL A 43 2.54 -10.67 8.96
CA VAL A 43 3.34 -9.46 9.22
C VAL A 43 4.57 -9.78 10.07
N ARG A 44 4.46 -10.67 11.07
CA ARG A 44 5.58 -11.02 11.96
C ARG A 44 6.60 -11.96 11.34
N ASN A 45 6.17 -12.86 10.44
CA ASN A 45 7.06 -13.90 9.89
C ASN A 45 7.63 -13.54 8.51
N GLN A 46 7.15 -12.46 7.89
CA GLN A 46 7.63 -12.01 6.58
C GLN A 46 9.01 -11.34 6.71
N ASP A 47 9.96 -11.74 5.89
CA ASP A 47 11.21 -10.99 5.72
C ASP A 47 10.97 -9.74 4.85
N TRP A 48 10.51 -8.67 5.51
CA TRP A 48 10.19 -7.41 4.87
C TRP A 48 11.38 -6.78 4.15
N MET A 49 12.60 -6.94 4.69
CA MET A 49 13.80 -6.38 4.07
C MET A 49 14.14 -7.08 2.77
N ALA A 50 14.01 -8.39 2.72
CA ALA A 50 14.18 -9.15 1.48
C ALA A 50 13.07 -8.82 0.46
N LEU A 51 11.81 -8.79 0.90
CA LEU A 51 10.65 -8.48 0.07
C LEU A 51 10.75 -7.07 -0.54
N LEU A 52 11.03 -6.06 0.29
CA LEU A 52 11.13 -4.67 -0.13
C LEU A 52 12.41 -4.37 -0.92
N SER A 53 13.44 -5.21 -0.85
CA SER A 53 14.66 -5.00 -1.62
C SER A 53 14.60 -5.48 -3.07
N ASP A 54 13.55 -6.22 -3.45
CA ASP A 54 13.43 -6.93 -4.75
C ASP A 54 14.66 -7.77 -5.12
N LYS A 55 15.49 -8.09 -4.13
CA LYS A 55 16.70 -8.88 -4.36
C LYS A 55 16.35 -10.35 -4.46
N ILE A 56 16.57 -10.92 -5.63
CA ILE A 56 16.51 -12.37 -5.81
C ILE A 56 17.65 -12.99 -4.99
N PRO A 57 17.37 -13.89 -4.02
CA PRO A 57 18.40 -14.58 -3.28
C PRO A 57 19.39 -15.27 -4.23
N ARG A 58 20.70 -15.20 -3.91
CA ARG A 58 21.75 -15.76 -4.77
C ARG A 58 21.50 -17.21 -5.15
N ARG A 59 20.89 -18.00 -4.25
CA ARG A 59 20.53 -19.41 -4.51
C ARG A 59 19.55 -19.57 -5.69
N ASP A 60 18.68 -18.61 -5.89
CA ASP A 60 17.57 -18.68 -6.87
C ASP A 60 17.94 -18.00 -8.21
N LYS A 61 19.13 -17.39 -8.30
CA LYS A 61 19.66 -16.79 -9.54
C LYS A 61 20.22 -17.87 -10.48
N LEU A 62 20.06 -17.68 -11.77
CA LEU A 62 20.74 -18.48 -12.79
C LEU A 62 22.29 -18.36 -12.67
N LEU A 63 23.02 -19.40 -13.07
CA LEU A 63 24.50 -19.38 -13.00
C LEU A 63 25.10 -18.21 -13.77
N SER A 64 24.57 -17.89 -14.95
CA SER A 64 24.98 -16.75 -15.77
C SER A 64 24.73 -15.39 -15.08
N GLU A 65 23.64 -15.27 -14.33
CA GLU A 65 23.34 -14.04 -13.58
C GLU A 65 24.23 -13.91 -12.33
N LYS A 66 24.62 -15.03 -11.71
CA LYS A 66 25.58 -15.04 -10.61
C LYS A 66 26.93 -14.51 -11.06
N GLU A 67 27.45 -14.99 -12.20
CA GLU A 67 28.73 -14.55 -12.76
C GLU A 67 28.73 -13.07 -13.12
N ILE A 68 27.64 -12.56 -13.75
CA ILE A 68 27.49 -11.15 -14.09
C ILE A 68 27.41 -10.28 -12.81
N THR A 69 26.63 -10.71 -11.81
CA THR A 69 26.48 -9.96 -10.56
C THR A 69 27.79 -9.87 -9.78
N ASP A 70 28.67 -10.88 -9.87
CA ASP A 70 29.96 -10.91 -9.19
C ASP A 70 31.02 -10.05 -9.91
N MET A 71 30.84 -9.76 -11.21
CA MET A 71 31.77 -8.96 -12.01
C MET A 71 31.57 -7.44 -11.90
N TYR A 72 30.36 -6.98 -11.51
CA TYR A 72 30.04 -5.55 -11.50
C TYR A 72 29.56 -5.07 -10.13
N ILE A 73 30.19 -4.02 -9.62
CA ILE A 73 29.81 -3.36 -8.36
C ILE A 73 28.53 -2.51 -8.57
N LEU A 74 28.32 -2.03 -9.79
CA LEU A 74 27.16 -1.23 -10.17
C LEU A 74 26.70 -1.64 -11.57
N SER A 75 25.43 -2.06 -11.70
CA SER A 75 24.79 -2.28 -12.98
C SER A 75 23.67 -1.27 -13.18
N VAL A 76 23.77 -0.49 -14.25
CA VAL A 76 22.73 0.46 -14.66
C VAL A 76 22.01 -0.11 -15.88
N PRO A 77 20.70 -0.32 -15.84
CA PRO A 77 19.97 -0.79 -17.00
C PRO A 77 19.99 0.28 -18.09
N LEU A 78 20.54 -0.07 -19.25
CA LEU A 78 20.50 0.77 -20.45
C LEU A 78 19.38 0.28 -21.35
N SER A 79 18.41 1.15 -21.66
CA SER A 79 17.43 0.88 -22.70
C SER A 79 18.07 0.95 -24.08
N LEU A 80 17.64 0.08 -25.01
CA LEU A 80 18.07 0.07 -26.41
C LEU A 80 17.79 1.38 -27.15
N ASP A 81 16.86 2.19 -26.65
CA ASP A 81 16.48 3.49 -27.21
C ASP A 81 17.42 4.65 -26.84
N LYS A 82 18.59 4.34 -26.27
CA LYS A 82 19.64 5.33 -25.90
C LYS A 82 19.19 6.48 -24.97
N LYS A 83 18.04 6.37 -24.33
CA LYS A 83 17.62 7.32 -23.29
C LYS A 83 18.08 6.78 -21.94
N PHE A 84 18.94 7.53 -21.29
CA PHE A 84 19.28 7.30 -19.90
C PHE A 84 18.03 7.65 -19.07
N SER A 85 17.28 6.66 -18.63
CA SER A 85 16.14 6.88 -17.75
C SER A 85 16.55 6.47 -16.32
N ILE A 86 16.46 7.41 -15.42
CA ILE A 86 16.53 7.09 -13.98
C ILE A 86 15.22 6.34 -13.66
N PRO A 87 15.28 5.15 -13.03
CA PRO A 87 14.06 4.46 -12.63
C PRO A 87 13.19 5.35 -11.75
N SER A 88 11.89 5.35 -11.99
CA SER A 88 10.91 6.15 -11.25
C SER A 88 10.70 5.69 -9.80
N GLY A 89 11.33 4.57 -9.42
CA GLY A 89 11.36 4.04 -8.06
C GLY A 89 12.65 3.25 -7.84
N VAL A 90 13.10 3.17 -6.61
CA VAL A 90 14.29 2.38 -6.22
C VAL A 90 14.00 0.88 -6.35
N LEU A 91 12.74 0.48 -6.14
CA LEU A 91 12.25 -0.90 -6.14
C LEU A 91 11.20 -1.07 -7.23
N ALA A 92 11.32 -2.12 -8.02
CA ALA A 92 10.29 -2.46 -9.00
C ALA A 92 8.98 -2.90 -8.33
N GLY A 93 9.06 -3.50 -7.13
CA GLY A 93 7.92 -3.99 -6.36
C GLY A 93 7.35 -5.30 -6.90
N GLN A 94 8.13 -6.03 -7.69
CA GLN A 94 7.71 -7.32 -8.25
C GLN A 94 7.58 -8.39 -7.17
N SER A 95 8.48 -8.41 -6.18
CA SER A 95 8.42 -9.34 -5.05
C SER A 95 7.15 -9.15 -4.22
N VAL A 96 6.75 -7.90 -4.01
CA VAL A 96 5.49 -7.56 -3.33
C VAL A 96 4.28 -8.00 -4.16
N LEU A 97 4.28 -7.75 -5.47
CA LEU A 97 3.19 -8.19 -6.35
C LEU A 97 3.08 -9.73 -6.37
N ASN A 98 4.21 -10.45 -6.40
CA ASN A 98 4.19 -11.90 -6.33
C ASN A 98 3.58 -12.41 -5.02
N LEU A 99 3.95 -11.81 -3.89
CA LEU A 99 3.36 -12.14 -2.61
C LEU A 99 1.85 -11.83 -2.58
N LEU A 100 1.42 -10.67 -3.07
CA LEU A 100 0.00 -10.33 -3.17
C LEU A 100 -0.74 -11.34 -4.05
N ASN A 101 -0.16 -11.76 -5.19
CA ASN A 101 -0.76 -12.78 -6.04
C ASN A 101 -0.94 -14.13 -5.32
N GLU A 102 0.03 -14.55 -4.52
CA GLU A 102 -0.08 -15.78 -3.71
C GLU A 102 -1.18 -15.66 -2.66
N MET A 103 -1.28 -14.50 -2.01
CA MET A 103 -2.22 -14.27 -0.91
C MET A 103 -3.67 -14.04 -1.39
N THR A 104 -3.85 -13.65 -2.65
CA THR A 104 -5.16 -13.37 -3.25
C THR A 104 -5.53 -14.38 -4.34
N LEU A 105 -5.10 -15.64 -4.20
CA LEU A 105 -5.45 -16.69 -5.16
C LEU A 105 -6.96 -16.78 -5.36
N GLY A 106 -7.39 -16.75 -6.64
CA GLY A 106 -8.81 -16.75 -7.01
C GLY A 106 -9.42 -15.36 -7.23
N TYR A 107 -8.68 -14.27 -6.96
CA TYR A 107 -9.16 -12.88 -7.07
C TYR A 107 -8.37 -12.07 -8.10
N HIS A 108 -7.89 -12.73 -9.19
CA HIS A 108 -7.04 -12.12 -10.23
C HIS A 108 -7.82 -11.74 -11.49
N ASP A 109 -9.13 -11.86 -11.48
CA ASP A 109 -9.97 -11.49 -12.61
C ASP A 109 -9.96 -9.96 -12.79
N ASP A 110 -9.80 -9.50 -14.02
CA ASP A 110 -9.83 -8.08 -14.35
C ASP A 110 -11.25 -7.47 -14.27
N ASP A 111 -12.28 -8.31 -14.25
CA ASP A 111 -13.69 -7.93 -14.12
C ASP A 111 -14.26 -8.26 -12.72
N LEU A 112 -13.41 -8.63 -11.74
CA LEU A 112 -13.86 -8.92 -10.38
C LEU A 112 -14.52 -7.69 -9.76
N ASP A 113 -15.74 -7.85 -9.28
CA ASP A 113 -16.46 -6.84 -8.51
C ASP A 113 -16.10 -6.98 -7.03
N PHE A 114 -15.45 -5.96 -6.45
CA PHE A 114 -15.03 -5.97 -5.05
C PHE A 114 -16.20 -5.79 -4.08
N ASP A 115 -17.36 -5.32 -4.57
CA ASP A 115 -18.60 -5.30 -3.77
C ASP A 115 -19.18 -6.72 -3.57
N SER A 116 -18.73 -7.69 -4.39
CA SER A 116 -19.12 -9.11 -4.28
C SER A 116 -18.20 -9.93 -3.36
N LEU A 117 -17.14 -9.33 -2.82
CA LEU A 117 -16.25 -10.00 -1.86
C LEU A 117 -17.00 -10.35 -0.56
N PRO A 118 -16.51 -11.30 0.25
CA PRO A 118 -17.09 -11.61 1.56
C PRO A 118 -17.35 -10.38 2.44
N ILE A 119 -16.44 -9.40 2.37
CA ILE A 119 -16.68 -8.03 2.86
C ILE A 119 -16.39 -7.09 1.69
N PRO A 120 -17.36 -6.29 1.22
CA PRO A 120 -17.16 -5.28 0.19
C PRO A 120 -15.94 -4.39 0.47
N PHE A 121 -15.12 -4.20 -0.56
CA PHE A 121 -13.82 -3.55 -0.42
C PHE A 121 -13.60 -2.46 -1.46
N ALA A 122 -12.92 -1.40 -1.04
CA ALA A 122 -12.36 -0.39 -1.94
C ALA A 122 -10.93 -0.02 -1.55
N CYS A 123 -10.09 0.27 -2.53
CA CYS A 123 -8.78 0.87 -2.24
C CYS A 123 -8.48 2.05 -3.16
N VAL A 124 -7.63 2.93 -2.66
CA VAL A 124 -7.34 4.22 -3.28
C VAL A 124 -5.93 4.22 -3.83
N ALA A 125 -5.80 4.58 -5.10
CA ALA A 125 -4.56 4.96 -5.77
C ALA A 125 -4.69 6.39 -6.31
N TYR A 126 -3.62 6.94 -6.89
CA TYR A 126 -3.62 8.25 -7.50
C TYR A 126 -3.08 8.18 -8.93
N ASP A 127 -3.84 8.68 -9.91
CA ASP A 127 -3.41 8.74 -11.30
C ASP A 127 -2.61 10.04 -11.57
N MET A 128 -1.31 9.89 -11.74
CA MET A 128 -0.40 10.99 -12.02
C MET A 128 -0.60 11.63 -13.40
N VAL A 129 -1.27 10.93 -14.33
CA VAL A 129 -1.53 11.47 -15.68
C VAL A 129 -2.67 12.47 -15.64
N LYS A 130 -3.74 12.12 -14.95
CA LYS A 130 -4.93 12.98 -14.82
C LYS A 130 -4.84 13.93 -13.62
N GLY A 131 -4.06 13.58 -12.61
CA GLY A 131 -3.96 14.34 -11.38
C GLY A 131 -5.19 14.16 -10.48
N GLU A 132 -5.76 12.95 -10.46
CA GLU A 132 -6.98 12.65 -9.72
C GLU A 132 -6.88 11.32 -8.96
N GLU A 133 -7.71 11.20 -7.94
CA GLU A 133 -7.89 9.97 -7.18
C GLU A 133 -8.47 8.86 -8.07
N GLN A 134 -7.96 7.65 -7.89
CA GLN A 134 -8.48 6.45 -8.52
C GLN A 134 -8.95 5.47 -7.44
N VAL A 135 -10.25 5.39 -7.24
CA VAL A 135 -10.87 4.41 -6.34
C VAL A 135 -11.11 3.11 -7.08
N TYR A 136 -10.54 2.03 -6.58
CA TYR A 136 -10.75 0.69 -7.10
C TYR A 136 -11.83 -0.03 -6.30
N ARG A 137 -12.94 -0.37 -6.96
CA ARG A 137 -14.03 -1.23 -6.49
C ARG A 137 -14.25 -2.44 -7.40
N HIS A 138 -13.42 -2.57 -8.44
CA HIS A 138 -13.44 -3.70 -9.36
C HIS A 138 -12.09 -3.87 -10.04
N GLY A 139 -11.87 -5.05 -10.63
CA GLY A 139 -10.68 -5.40 -11.38
C GLY A 139 -9.79 -6.40 -10.65
N ASN A 140 -8.53 -6.48 -11.07
CA ASN A 140 -7.55 -7.39 -10.50
C ASN A 140 -7.14 -6.94 -9.10
N LEU A 141 -7.56 -7.66 -8.07
CA LEU A 141 -7.37 -7.26 -6.67
C LEU A 141 -5.90 -7.05 -6.28
N PRO A 142 -4.96 -7.98 -6.55
CA PRO A 142 -3.55 -7.77 -6.21
C PRO A 142 -2.94 -6.57 -6.94
N LEU A 143 -3.36 -6.27 -8.18
CA LEU A 143 -2.88 -5.09 -8.89
C LEU A 143 -3.46 -3.78 -8.33
N ALA A 144 -4.71 -3.78 -7.91
CA ALA A 144 -5.32 -2.62 -7.26
C ALA A 144 -4.62 -2.30 -5.94
N ILE A 145 -4.39 -3.32 -5.10
CA ILE A 145 -3.61 -3.17 -3.85
C ILE A 145 -2.18 -2.70 -4.15
N ARG A 146 -1.52 -3.29 -5.18
CA ARG A 146 -0.16 -2.90 -5.57
C ARG A 146 -0.09 -1.45 -6.06
N ALA A 147 -1.10 -0.97 -6.79
CA ALA A 147 -1.20 0.43 -7.20
C ALA A 147 -1.34 1.34 -5.98
N SER A 148 -2.24 1.00 -5.07
CA SER A 148 -2.50 1.76 -3.84
C SER A 148 -1.27 1.94 -2.94
N MET A 149 -0.30 1.02 -3.00
CA MET A 149 0.93 1.07 -2.20
C MET A 149 2.18 1.52 -2.96
N SER A 150 2.04 2.06 -4.18
CA SER A 150 3.15 2.50 -5.03
C SER A 150 3.73 3.84 -4.58
N ILE A 151 4.35 3.90 -3.40
CA ILE A 151 4.94 5.12 -2.82
C ILE A 151 5.98 5.70 -3.78
N PRO A 152 5.81 6.94 -4.28
CA PRO A 152 6.77 7.57 -5.17
C PRO A 152 8.18 7.62 -4.56
N GLY A 153 9.19 7.33 -5.37
CA GLY A 153 10.58 7.27 -4.91
C GLY A 153 10.97 5.95 -4.23
N ALA A 154 10.02 5.23 -3.59
CA ALA A 154 10.27 3.90 -3.05
C ALA A 154 9.95 2.82 -4.10
N PHE A 155 8.73 2.79 -4.60
CA PHE A 155 8.27 1.81 -5.57
C PHE A 155 8.05 2.40 -6.97
N ALA A 156 8.29 1.60 -7.99
CA ALA A 156 7.88 1.94 -9.35
C ALA A 156 6.35 2.06 -9.42
N PRO A 157 5.82 3.06 -10.14
CA PRO A 157 4.38 3.19 -10.35
C PRO A 157 3.82 2.00 -11.12
N VAL A 158 2.54 1.71 -10.94
CA VAL A 158 1.81 0.76 -11.77
C VAL A 158 1.32 1.49 -13.01
N ILE A 159 1.74 1.01 -14.20
CA ILE A 159 1.30 1.59 -15.48
C ILE A 159 0.25 0.66 -16.08
N ARG A 160 -0.98 1.15 -16.21
CA ARG A 160 -2.10 0.40 -16.80
C ARG A 160 -3.11 1.35 -17.43
N ASP A 161 -3.67 0.95 -18.55
CA ASP A 161 -4.78 1.64 -19.23
C ASP A 161 -4.53 3.15 -19.45
N SER A 162 -3.30 3.51 -19.84
CA SER A 162 -2.83 4.90 -20.00
C SER A 162 -2.75 5.71 -18.69
N MET A 163 -2.90 5.09 -17.53
CA MET A 163 -2.68 5.67 -16.21
C MET A 163 -1.27 5.38 -15.69
N VAL A 164 -0.77 6.27 -14.87
CA VAL A 164 0.46 6.10 -14.08
C VAL A 164 0.06 6.19 -12.61
N LEU A 165 -0.14 5.03 -12.01
CA LEU A 165 -0.73 4.91 -10.67
C LEU A 165 0.35 4.88 -9.61
N VAL A 166 0.17 5.71 -8.61
CA VAL A 166 1.00 5.79 -7.41
C VAL A 166 0.13 5.63 -6.16
N ASP A 167 0.77 5.58 -4.98
CA ASP A 167 0.10 5.47 -3.69
C ASP A 167 -0.96 6.57 -3.52
N GLY A 168 -2.17 6.14 -3.17
CA GLY A 168 -3.31 7.04 -2.95
C GLY A 168 -3.12 8.00 -1.79
N GLY A 169 -2.20 7.70 -0.87
CA GLY A 169 -1.87 8.55 0.26
C GLY A 169 -1.36 9.95 -0.10
N ILE A 170 -0.97 10.16 -1.38
CA ILE A 170 -0.69 11.51 -1.89
C ILE A 170 -1.89 12.43 -1.75
N TYR A 171 -3.09 11.91 -1.91
CA TYR A 171 -4.32 12.69 -1.91
C TYR A 171 -5.27 12.29 -0.79
N ASN A 172 -5.60 11.00 -0.68
CA ASN A 172 -6.58 10.47 0.27
C ASN A 172 -6.00 9.30 1.08
N ASN A 173 -5.29 9.63 2.16
CA ASN A 173 -4.71 8.62 3.07
C ASN A 173 -5.67 8.19 4.20
N PHE A 174 -6.87 8.76 4.24
CA PHE A 174 -7.89 8.49 5.24
C PHE A 174 -9.27 8.44 4.56
N PRO A 175 -9.57 7.38 3.75
CA PRO A 175 -10.65 7.35 2.78
C PRO A 175 -12.03 7.10 3.41
N VAL A 176 -12.49 8.01 4.28
CA VAL A 176 -13.81 7.99 4.93
C VAL A 176 -14.91 8.24 3.91
N ASP A 177 -14.71 9.17 3.01
CA ASP A 177 -15.58 9.48 1.88
C ASP A 177 -15.84 8.24 1.01
N VAL A 178 -14.80 7.47 0.69
CA VAL A 178 -14.92 6.22 -0.07
C VAL A 178 -15.79 5.20 0.67
N ALA A 179 -15.60 5.03 1.98
CA ALA A 179 -16.43 4.14 2.78
C ALA A 179 -17.89 4.63 2.82
N ARG A 180 -18.11 5.95 2.89
CA ARG A 180 -19.46 6.55 2.81
C ARG A 180 -20.12 6.28 1.46
N ASP A 181 -19.38 6.43 0.38
CA ASP A 181 -19.86 6.17 -0.99
C ASP A 181 -20.12 4.67 -1.26
N MET A 182 -19.50 3.78 -0.49
CA MET A 182 -19.84 2.35 -0.48
C MET A 182 -21.17 2.05 0.19
N GLY A 183 -21.70 2.98 0.98
CA GLY A 183 -22.99 2.86 1.68
C GLY A 183 -22.88 2.66 3.19
N ALA A 184 -21.73 2.91 3.79
CA ALA A 184 -21.56 2.79 5.24
C ALA A 184 -22.34 3.90 5.98
N ASP A 185 -23.22 3.49 6.90
CA ASP A 185 -23.95 4.41 7.78
C ASP A 185 -23.10 4.90 8.95
N ILE A 186 -22.22 4.02 9.47
CA ILE A 186 -21.32 4.31 10.59
C ILE A 186 -19.88 4.00 10.14
N ILE A 187 -19.00 4.96 10.26
CA ILE A 187 -17.61 4.83 9.84
C ILE A 187 -16.66 4.90 11.03
N ILE A 188 -15.87 3.85 11.20
CA ILE A 188 -14.77 3.78 12.14
C ILE A 188 -13.48 4.06 11.37
N GLY A 189 -12.95 5.27 11.53
CA GLY A 189 -11.72 5.69 10.88
C GLY A 189 -10.49 5.41 11.74
N VAL A 190 -9.51 4.71 11.18
CA VAL A 190 -8.23 4.40 11.84
C VAL A 190 -7.13 5.23 11.20
N ASP A 191 -6.62 6.21 11.92
CA ASP A 191 -5.55 7.11 11.47
C ASP A 191 -4.20 6.72 12.09
N LEU A 192 -3.26 6.32 11.25
CA LEU A 192 -1.88 6.00 11.62
C LEU A 192 -0.89 7.09 11.19
N ALA A 193 -1.37 8.23 10.67
CA ALA A 193 -0.48 9.31 10.25
C ALA A 193 0.26 9.89 11.45
N ALA A 194 1.59 9.95 11.35
CA ALA A 194 2.44 10.55 12.39
C ALA A 194 2.29 12.07 12.50
N GLY A 195 1.65 12.70 11.51
CA GLY A 195 1.59 14.16 11.37
C GLY A 195 2.86 14.73 10.73
N PRO A 196 2.97 16.06 10.62
CA PRO A 196 4.12 16.70 10.01
C PRO A 196 5.43 16.34 10.71
N HIS A 197 6.47 16.10 9.94
CA HIS A 197 7.82 15.85 10.43
C HIS A 197 8.47 17.12 10.98
N ASP A 198 9.34 16.94 11.96
CA ASP A 198 10.27 17.97 12.40
C ASP A 198 11.48 18.10 11.44
N MET A 199 12.41 18.99 11.73
CA MET A 199 13.59 19.22 10.89
C MET A 199 14.45 17.95 10.72
N GLU A 200 14.53 17.10 11.73
CA GLU A 200 15.33 15.87 11.71
C GLU A 200 14.72 14.82 10.74
N GLY A 201 13.41 14.65 10.78
CA GLY A 201 12.66 13.77 9.87
C GLY A 201 12.78 14.17 8.41
N LEU A 202 12.96 15.46 8.12
CA LEU A 202 13.07 16.01 6.75
C LEU A 202 14.47 15.87 6.14
N THR A 203 15.43 15.26 6.82
CA THR A 203 16.77 15.01 6.27
C THR A 203 16.82 13.82 5.31
N SER A 204 15.79 12.99 5.29
CA SER A 204 15.67 11.83 4.40
C SER A 204 14.75 12.10 3.22
N MET A 205 15.01 11.43 2.08
CA MET A 205 14.12 11.49 0.90
C MET A 205 12.70 11.00 1.25
N MET A 206 12.57 9.93 2.04
CA MET A 206 11.27 9.40 2.47
C MET A 206 10.53 10.38 3.37
N GLY A 207 11.22 11.02 4.31
CA GLY A 207 10.59 12.05 5.16
C GLY A 207 10.11 13.27 4.37
N LEU A 208 10.85 13.67 3.33
CA LEU A 208 10.41 14.74 2.42
C LEU A 208 9.17 14.31 1.62
N ILE A 209 9.14 13.09 1.09
CA ILE A 209 7.98 12.56 0.36
C ILE A 209 6.76 12.50 1.28
N ASP A 210 6.91 11.93 2.48
CA ASP A 210 5.83 11.82 3.47
C ASP A 210 5.29 13.20 3.87
N GLN A 211 6.17 14.17 4.06
CA GLN A 211 5.78 15.55 4.34
C GLN A 211 4.99 16.19 3.18
N ILE A 212 5.45 15.98 1.94
CA ILE A 212 4.76 16.48 0.75
C ILE A 212 3.38 15.85 0.63
N THR A 213 3.26 14.53 0.79
CA THR A 213 1.97 13.82 0.75
C THR A 213 1.04 14.30 1.85
N THR A 214 1.56 14.50 3.07
CA THR A 214 0.77 15.06 4.18
C THR A 214 0.21 16.43 3.86
N PHE A 215 0.95 17.29 3.16
CA PHE A 215 0.46 18.61 2.80
C PHE A 215 -0.49 18.60 1.61
N LEU A 216 -0.25 17.74 0.61
CA LEU A 216 -1.13 17.62 -0.56
C LEU A 216 -2.50 17.02 -0.19
N GLY A 217 -2.53 16.01 0.66
CA GLY A 217 -3.77 15.36 1.11
C GLY A 217 -4.50 16.09 2.26
N ARG A 218 -4.00 17.23 2.71
CA ARG A 218 -4.51 17.90 3.93
C ARG A 218 -5.98 18.30 3.85
N ASP A 219 -6.40 18.82 2.72
CA ASP A 219 -7.77 19.32 2.55
C ASP A 219 -8.75 18.14 2.55
N GLU A 220 -8.43 17.05 1.86
CA GLU A 220 -9.25 15.84 1.84
C GLU A 220 -9.27 15.14 3.20
N TYR A 221 -8.13 15.03 3.85
CA TYR A 221 -8.05 14.52 5.22
C TYR A 221 -8.94 15.33 6.19
N THR A 222 -8.95 16.67 6.05
CA THR A 222 -9.75 17.53 6.93
C THR A 222 -11.26 17.33 6.72
N LYS A 223 -11.70 17.11 5.47
CA LYS A 223 -13.09 16.78 5.16
C LYS A 223 -13.46 15.41 5.74
N ASN A 224 -12.64 14.42 5.49
CA ASN A 224 -12.84 13.05 5.96
C ASN A 224 -12.87 12.97 7.49
N LEU A 225 -12.05 13.78 8.17
CA LEU A 225 -12.06 13.87 9.62
C LEU A 225 -13.38 14.45 10.18
N GLN A 226 -14.11 15.26 9.41
CA GLN A 226 -15.42 15.80 9.81
C GLN A 226 -16.57 14.80 9.58
N ASP A 227 -16.38 13.83 8.67
CA ASP A 227 -17.41 12.86 8.28
C ASP A 227 -17.26 11.49 8.96
N VAL A 228 -16.18 11.25 9.70
CA VAL A 228 -15.97 10.02 10.46
C VAL A 228 -16.80 10.01 11.74
N ASP A 229 -17.50 8.89 12.01
CA ASP A 229 -18.35 8.75 13.21
C ASP A 229 -17.51 8.37 14.45
N LEU A 230 -16.53 7.48 14.30
CA LEU A 230 -15.59 7.11 15.35
C LEU A 230 -14.15 7.23 14.85
N TYR A 231 -13.44 8.23 15.34
CA TYR A 231 -12.03 8.45 15.02
C TYR A 231 -11.11 7.75 16.01
N LEU A 232 -10.26 6.86 15.50
CA LEU A 232 -9.27 6.14 16.26
C LEU A 232 -7.87 6.54 15.82
N LYS A 233 -7.07 7.05 16.74
CA LYS A 233 -5.65 7.35 16.52
C LYS A 233 -4.79 6.57 17.50
N PRO A 234 -4.38 5.33 17.17
CA PRO A 234 -3.48 4.55 18.01
C PRO A 234 -2.15 5.27 18.24
N ASP A 235 -1.62 5.17 19.45
CA ASP A 235 -0.25 5.65 19.71
C ASP A 235 0.75 4.63 19.17
N ILE A 236 1.35 4.97 18.04
CA ILE A 236 2.31 4.11 17.35
C ILE A 236 3.77 4.39 17.73
N LYS A 237 4.03 5.34 18.64
CA LYS A 237 5.42 5.64 19.07
C LYS A 237 6.02 4.47 19.87
N PRO A 238 7.31 4.14 19.66
CA PRO A 238 8.33 4.86 18.89
C PRO A 238 8.41 4.47 17.39
N TYR A 239 7.44 3.74 16.87
CA TYR A 239 7.46 3.21 15.51
C TYR A 239 7.07 4.25 14.46
N ASN A 240 7.51 4.05 13.22
CA ASN A 240 7.16 4.86 12.07
C ASN A 240 6.95 3.95 10.83
N SER A 241 6.57 4.53 9.70
CA SER A 241 6.31 3.80 8.44
C SER A 241 7.49 2.97 7.90
N GLY A 242 8.70 3.17 8.41
CA GLY A 242 9.89 2.37 8.08
C GLY A 242 10.25 1.31 9.14
N SER A 243 9.45 1.14 10.18
CA SER A 243 9.71 0.21 11.28
C SER A 243 9.23 -1.21 10.94
N PHE A 244 9.99 -1.91 10.10
CA PHE A 244 9.70 -3.30 9.70
C PHE A 244 10.51 -4.30 10.55
N ASN A 245 10.30 -4.31 11.86
CA ASN A 245 10.91 -5.28 12.74
C ASN A 245 9.83 -6.05 13.54
N PRO A 246 10.13 -7.27 14.05
CA PRO A 246 9.14 -8.10 14.75
C PRO A 246 8.56 -7.48 16.03
N GLU A 247 9.16 -6.42 16.53
CA GLU A 247 8.74 -5.72 17.75
C GLU A 247 7.77 -4.55 17.46
N ALA A 248 7.73 -4.11 16.19
CA ALA A 248 6.83 -3.06 15.72
C ALA A 248 5.49 -3.63 15.28
#